data_8bd3e2dee020a8a34383948441663fbd
#
_entry.id   8bd3e2dee020a8a34383948441663fbd
#
_cell.length_a   1.000
_cell.length_b   1.000
_cell.length_c   1.000
_cell.angle_alpha   90.00
_cell.angle_beta   90.00
_cell.angle_gamma   90.00
#
_symmetry.space_group_name_H-M   'P 1'
#
loop_
_entity.id
_entity.type
_entity.pdbx_description
1 polymer ?
#
loop_
_entity_poly.entity_id
_entity_poly.type
_entity_poly.pdbx_seq_one_letter_code
_entity_poly.pdbx_strand_id
1 'polypeptide(L)'
;MTKYIFDATSFSSFSKNEPKQIIILCHGYGGDGQDISALALNWRRFLPDAVFLCPNAPEVCTVNPSGYQWFDMTVENDETILEKSLVAEKKLNTFLDQVLDDFQLDITNLALVGFSQGSMMIIQTALKKKEQINCLVAYSGKIINKKHLSENIVSRPKIFLMHGDKDTIISPSHLLESKEFLVQQSLKIKTKLFKNCEHKISVEGSSLGLEFLRKNIL
;
A
#
# COMPACT_ATOMS: atom_id res chain seq x y z
N MET A 1 11.36 -14.40 -18.51
CA MET A 1 10.41 -13.26 -18.57
C MET A 1 9.63 -13.25 -17.26
N THR A 2 9.48 -12.10 -16.64
CA THR A 2 8.64 -11.95 -15.45
C THR A 2 7.18 -12.20 -15.80
N LYS A 3 6.42 -12.82 -14.89
CA LYS A 3 4.99 -13.12 -15.12
C LYS A 3 4.14 -11.84 -15.20
N TYR A 4 4.54 -10.81 -14.47
CA TYR A 4 3.85 -9.52 -14.37
C TYR A 4 4.77 -8.38 -14.80
N ILE A 5 4.22 -7.17 -14.94
CA ILE A 5 5.00 -5.95 -15.23
C ILE A 5 6.06 -5.66 -14.16
N PHE A 6 5.85 -6.14 -12.93
CA PHE A 6 6.81 -6.06 -11.82
C PHE A 6 7.32 -7.43 -11.41
N ASP A 7 8.60 -7.53 -11.05
CA ASP A 7 9.08 -8.63 -10.24
C ASP A 7 8.43 -8.57 -8.86
N ALA A 8 7.98 -9.72 -8.35
CA ALA A 8 7.31 -9.78 -7.07
C ALA A 8 7.73 -11.00 -6.27
N THR A 9 8.06 -10.80 -4.99
CA THR A 9 8.10 -11.88 -4.02
C THR A 9 6.67 -12.32 -3.74
N SER A 10 6.36 -13.60 -3.92
CA SER A 10 5.00 -14.12 -3.80
C SER A 10 4.89 -15.31 -2.87
N PHE A 11 3.74 -15.45 -2.23
CA PHE A 11 3.39 -16.59 -1.37
C PHE A 11 2.01 -17.10 -1.76
N SER A 12 1.96 -18.35 -2.19
CA SER A 12 0.69 -19.05 -2.45
C SER A 12 -0.16 -19.18 -1.19
N SER A 13 -1.44 -19.48 -1.35
CA SER A 13 -2.37 -19.74 -0.25
C SER A 13 -1.79 -20.78 0.73
N PHE A 14 -1.89 -20.50 2.02
CA PHE A 14 -1.37 -21.38 3.07
C PHE A 14 -2.17 -22.69 3.16
N SER A 15 -3.48 -22.61 2.88
CA SER A 15 -4.38 -23.78 2.81
C SER A 15 -4.12 -24.70 1.64
N LYS A 16 -3.33 -24.24 0.62
CA LYS A 16 -3.14 -24.91 -0.67
C LYS A 16 -4.40 -25.03 -1.53
N ASN A 17 -5.52 -24.44 -1.11
CA ASN A 17 -6.72 -24.31 -1.92
C ASN A 17 -6.56 -23.18 -2.94
N GLU A 18 -7.48 -23.09 -3.91
CA GLU A 18 -7.62 -21.95 -4.79
C GLU A 18 -7.75 -20.65 -3.94
N PRO A 19 -6.97 -19.61 -4.25
CA PRO A 19 -7.03 -18.37 -3.51
C PRO A 19 -8.42 -17.73 -3.61
N LYS A 20 -8.87 -17.14 -2.50
CA LYS A 20 -10.11 -16.35 -2.44
C LYS A 20 -9.84 -14.88 -2.24
N GLN A 21 -8.62 -14.52 -1.85
CA GLN A 21 -8.21 -13.14 -1.61
C GLN A 21 -6.80 -12.90 -2.15
N ILE A 22 -6.57 -11.65 -2.56
CA ILE A 22 -5.26 -11.16 -2.98
C ILE A 22 -4.86 -10.03 -2.04
N ILE A 23 -3.63 -10.11 -1.51
CA ILE A 23 -3.04 -9.05 -0.68
C ILE A 23 -1.74 -8.57 -1.34
N ILE A 24 -1.73 -7.33 -1.79
CA ILE A 24 -0.55 -6.68 -2.37
C ILE A 24 0.13 -5.84 -1.31
N LEU A 25 1.44 -6.03 -1.13
CA LEU A 25 2.25 -5.27 -0.17
C LEU A 25 3.27 -4.40 -0.91
N CYS A 26 3.14 -3.08 -0.81
CA CYS A 26 3.99 -2.09 -1.45
C CYS A 26 5.03 -1.54 -0.47
N HIS A 27 6.32 -1.76 -0.77
CA HIS A 27 7.46 -1.35 0.06
C HIS A 27 7.69 0.18 0.05
N GLY A 28 8.51 0.68 0.97
CA GLY A 28 8.94 2.07 1.06
C GLY A 28 10.06 2.42 0.08
N TYR A 29 10.42 3.71 0.04
CA TYR A 29 11.52 4.24 -0.77
C TYR A 29 12.85 3.57 -0.41
N GLY A 30 13.55 3.03 -1.39
CA GLY A 30 14.83 2.33 -1.21
C GLY A 30 14.74 0.90 -0.66
N GLY A 31 13.53 0.38 -0.42
CA GLY A 31 13.28 -1.02 -0.09
C GLY A 31 12.96 -1.86 -1.32
N ASP A 32 12.53 -3.09 -1.10
CA ASP A 32 12.11 -4.01 -2.14
C ASP A 32 10.94 -4.92 -1.68
N GLY A 33 10.46 -5.77 -2.57
CA GLY A 33 9.40 -6.73 -2.26
C GLY A 33 9.81 -7.76 -1.21
N GLN A 34 11.09 -8.12 -1.12
CA GLN A 34 11.61 -9.06 -0.12
C GLN A 34 11.53 -8.46 1.28
N ASP A 35 11.87 -7.18 1.45
CA ASP A 35 11.83 -6.49 2.74
C ASP A 35 10.42 -6.50 3.34
N ILE A 36 9.41 -6.09 2.56
CA ILE A 36 8.03 -6.02 3.05
C ILE A 36 7.37 -7.40 3.16
N SER A 37 7.92 -8.41 2.51
CA SER A 37 7.41 -9.78 2.54
C SER A 37 7.42 -10.42 3.93
N ALA A 38 8.19 -9.87 4.88
CA ALA A 38 8.17 -10.29 6.27
C ALA A 38 6.75 -10.20 6.89
N LEU A 39 5.93 -9.23 6.47
CA LEU A 39 4.52 -9.17 6.87
C LEU A 39 3.73 -10.35 6.31
N ALA A 40 3.89 -10.66 5.02
CA ALA A 40 3.21 -11.78 4.37
C ALA A 40 3.54 -13.11 5.05
N LEU A 41 4.82 -13.35 5.36
CA LEU A 41 5.27 -14.56 6.09
C LEU A 41 4.58 -14.71 7.44
N ASN A 42 4.41 -13.61 8.18
CA ASN A 42 3.75 -13.62 9.49
C ASN A 42 2.23 -13.77 9.39
N TRP A 43 1.61 -13.25 8.32
CA TRP A 43 0.15 -13.14 8.19
C TRP A 43 -0.50 -14.33 7.47
N ARG A 44 0.21 -15.01 6.54
CA ARG A 44 -0.37 -16.04 5.66
C ARG A 44 -1.08 -17.18 6.38
N ARG A 45 -0.61 -17.57 7.58
CA ARG A 45 -1.26 -18.63 8.39
C ARG A 45 -2.60 -18.19 8.96
N PHE A 46 -2.85 -16.89 9.10
CA PHE A 46 -4.09 -16.30 9.62
C PHE A 46 -5.04 -15.85 8.50
N LEU A 47 -4.58 -15.88 7.27
CA LEU A 47 -5.30 -15.62 6.03
C LEU A 47 -5.01 -16.77 5.06
N PRO A 48 -5.46 -18.00 5.41
CA PRO A 48 -4.96 -19.22 4.75
C PRO A 48 -5.34 -19.33 3.27
N ASP A 49 -6.44 -18.73 2.84
CA ASP A 49 -6.89 -18.72 1.45
C ASP A 49 -6.45 -17.47 0.68
N ALA A 50 -5.57 -16.63 1.27
CA ALA A 50 -5.02 -15.47 0.58
C ALA A 50 -3.70 -15.80 -0.13
N VAL A 51 -3.52 -15.23 -1.31
CA VAL A 51 -2.23 -15.08 -1.96
C VAL A 51 -1.65 -13.71 -1.62
N PHE A 52 -0.34 -13.68 -1.40
CA PHE A 52 0.39 -12.45 -1.10
C PHE A 52 1.39 -12.16 -2.20
N LEU A 53 1.40 -10.93 -2.72
CA LEU A 53 2.40 -10.47 -3.67
C LEU A 53 3.04 -9.16 -3.17
N CYS A 54 4.35 -9.13 -3.20
CA CYS A 54 5.17 -8.00 -2.76
C CYS A 54 6.01 -7.55 -3.98
N PRO A 55 5.47 -6.66 -4.84
CA PRO A 55 6.18 -6.22 -6.03
C PRO A 55 7.36 -5.31 -5.69
N ASN A 56 8.43 -5.40 -6.49
CA ASN A 56 9.43 -4.35 -6.57
C ASN A 56 8.82 -3.15 -7.29
N ALA A 57 9.09 -1.95 -6.80
CA ALA A 57 8.66 -0.72 -7.46
C ALA A 57 9.35 -0.57 -8.84
N PRO A 58 8.81 0.29 -9.75
CA PRO A 58 9.20 0.32 -11.16
C PRO A 58 10.60 0.85 -11.47
N GLU A 59 11.27 1.48 -10.50
CA GLU A 59 12.54 2.14 -10.72
C GLU A 59 13.57 1.71 -9.67
N VAL A 60 14.84 1.58 -10.07
CA VAL A 60 15.95 1.46 -9.11
C VAL A 60 16.02 2.76 -8.29
N CYS A 61 16.19 2.64 -6.99
CA CYS A 61 16.17 3.80 -6.11
C CYS A 61 17.40 4.70 -6.31
N THR A 62 17.18 5.99 -6.47
CA THR A 62 18.22 6.99 -6.71
C THR A 62 19.26 7.06 -5.57
N VAL A 63 18.83 6.89 -4.32
CA VAL A 63 19.71 6.97 -3.14
C VAL A 63 20.15 5.61 -2.61
N ASN A 64 19.53 4.52 -3.06
CA ASN A 64 19.89 3.14 -2.71
C ASN A 64 19.82 2.23 -3.94
N PRO A 65 20.91 2.09 -4.71
CA PRO A 65 20.90 1.28 -5.94
C PRO A 65 20.60 -0.21 -5.74
N SER A 66 20.60 -0.71 -4.51
CA SER A 66 20.20 -2.09 -4.19
C SER A 66 18.69 -2.25 -3.95
N GLY A 67 17.94 -1.15 -3.88
CA GLY A 67 16.50 -1.14 -3.68
C GLY A 67 15.76 -0.40 -4.78
N TYR A 68 14.46 -0.23 -4.60
CA TYR A 68 13.56 0.33 -5.59
C TYR A 68 12.80 1.55 -5.05
N GLN A 69 12.23 2.32 -5.98
CA GLN A 69 11.36 3.46 -5.69
C GLN A 69 10.14 3.45 -6.60
N TRP A 70 9.01 3.87 -6.07
CA TRP A 70 7.81 4.08 -6.88
C TRP A 70 7.97 5.30 -7.77
N PHE A 71 8.55 6.36 -7.20
CA PHE A 71 8.95 7.58 -7.89
C PHE A 71 10.10 8.25 -7.14
N ASP A 72 10.91 9.01 -7.85
CA ASP A 72 12.04 9.73 -7.27
C ASP A 72 11.56 10.86 -6.34
N MET A 73 12.05 10.86 -5.09
CA MET A 73 11.73 11.84 -4.05
C MET A 73 12.88 12.84 -3.81
N THR A 74 13.94 12.78 -4.58
CA THR A 74 15.08 13.73 -4.44
C THR A 74 14.76 15.12 -5.00
N VAL A 75 13.65 15.25 -5.72
CA VAL A 75 13.18 16.52 -6.31
C VAL A 75 12.22 17.20 -5.33
N GLU A 76 12.48 18.46 -5.00
CA GLU A 76 11.69 19.24 -4.03
C GLU A 76 10.41 19.89 -4.63
N ASN A 77 10.05 19.59 -5.86
CA ASN A 77 8.91 20.20 -6.54
C ASN A 77 7.69 19.29 -6.49
N ASP A 78 6.61 19.74 -5.82
CA ASP A 78 5.37 18.98 -5.64
C ASP A 78 4.68 18.59 -6.96
N GLU A 79 4.78 19.42 -8.02
CA GLU A 79 4.21 19.12 -9.34
C GLU A 79 4.97 17.95 -9.99
N THR A 80 6.30 18.01 -9.97
CA THR A 80 7.15 16.93 -10.49
C THR A 80 6.95 15.62 -9.71
N ILE A 81 6.82 15.69 -8.37
CA ILE A 81 6.50 14.53 -7.55
C ILE A 81 5.15 13.93 -7.95
N LEU A 82 4.15 14.78 -8.15
CA LEU A 82 2.82 14.34 -8.62
C LEU A 82 2.93 13.65 -9.98
N GLU A 83 3.55 14.27 -10.97
CA GLU A 83 3.72 13.72 -12.32
C GLU A 83 4.39 12.33 -12.30
N LYS A 84 5.52 12.21 -11.59
CA LYS A 84 6.23 10.92 -11.44
C LYS A 84 5.37 9.88 -10.73
N SER A 85 4.63 10.28 -9.68
CA SER A 85 3.73 9.37 -8.97
C SER A 85 2.57 8.88 -9.85
N LEU A 86 2.07 9.70 -10.77
CA LEU A 86 1.03 9.29 -11.73
C LEU A 86 1.54 8.25 -12.74
N VAL A 87 2.79 8.33 -13.16
CA VAL A 87 3.43 7.30 -13.99
C VAL A 87 3.53 5.98 -13.22
N ALA A 88 3.97 6.03 -11.97
CA ALA A 88 4.04 4.85 -11.10
C ALA A 88 2.65 4.25 -10.81
N GLU A 89 1.65 5.09 -10.58
CA GLU A 89 0.25 4.69 -10.39
C GLU A 89 -0.28 3.90 -11.59
N LYS A 90 -0.03 4.37 -12.81
CA LYS A 90 -0.43 3.66 -14.02
C LYS A 90 0.18 2.26 -14.09
N LYS A 91 1.47 2.13 -13.78
CA LYS A 91 2.17 0.84 -13.74
C LYS A 91 1.61 -0.07 -12.62
N LEU A 92 1.35 0.49 -11.43
CA LEU A 92 0.74 -0.25 -10.33
C LEU A 92 -0.66 -0.75 -10.71
N ASN A 93 -1.49 0.08 -11.34
CA ASN A 93 -2.79 -0.36 -11.85
C ASN A 93 -2.67 -1.52 -12.84
N THR A 94 -1.73 -1.45 -13.79
CA THR A 94 -1.47 -2.56 -14.72
C THR A 94 -1.09 -3.84 -13.97
N PHE A 95 -0.24 -3.73 -12.94
CA PHE A 95 0.14 -4.89 -12.12
C PHE A 95 -1.07 -5.50 -11.39
N LEU A 96 -1.91 -4.65 -10.77
CA LEU A 96 -3.13 -5.11 -10.08
C LEU A 96 -4.07 -5.83 -11.04
N ASP A 97 -4.29 -5.30 -12.23
CA ASP A 97 -5.15 -5.90 -13.24
C ASP A 97 -4.59 -7.26 -13.71
N GLN A 98 -3.28 -7.35 -13.97
CA GLN A 98 -2.61 -8.61 -14.30
C GLN A 98 -2.75 -9.69 -13.22
N VAL A 99 -2.65 -9.29 -11.94
CA VAL A 99 -2.79 -10.21 -10.80
C VAL A 99 -4.24 -10.67 -10.65
N LEU A 100 -5.22 -9.77 -10.78
CA LEU A 100 -6.64 -10.12 -10.73
C LEU A 100 -7.01 -11.10 -11.85
N ASP A 101 -6.53 -10.85 -13.07
CA ASP A 101 -6.75 -11.75 -14.22
C ASP A 101 -6.11 -13.12 -14.00
N ASP A 102 -4.89 -13.18 -13.47
CA ASP A 102 -4.16 -14.42 -13.24
C ASP A 102 -4.84 -15.33 -12.22
N PHE A 103 -5.41 -14.74 -11.17
CA PHE A 103 -6.13 -15.50 -10.14
C PHE A 103 -7.64 -15.59 -10.39
N GLN A 104 -8.16 -15.00 -11.45
CA GLN A 104 -9.59 -14.95 -11.79
C GLN A 104 -10.45 -14.48 -10.62
N LEU A 105 -9.98 -13.44 -9.91
CA LEU A 105 -10.66 -12.83 -8.76
C LEU A 105 -11.12 -11.42 -9.06
N ASP A 106 -12.23 -11.02 -8.44
CA ASP A 106 -12.75 -9.66 -8.53
C ASP A 106 -11.93 -8.71 -7.65
N ILE A 107 -11.93 -7.43 -8.00
CA ILE A 107 -11.24 -6.37 -7.25
C ILE A 107 -11.72 -6.25 -5.80
N THR A 108 -12.94 -6.67 -5.50
CA THR A 108 -13.49 -6.73 -4.14
C THR A 108 -12.81 -7.80 -3.27
N ASN A 109 -12.05 -8.71 -3.87
CA ASN A 109 -11.20 -9.69 -3.18
C ASN A 109 -9.77 -9.17 -2.96
N LEU A 110 -9.45 -7.95 -3.39
CA LEU A 110 -8.15 -7.32 -3.29
C LEU A 110 -8.06 -6.41 -2.07
N ALA A 111 -6.99 -6.58 -1.28
CA ALA A 111 -6.56 -5.63 -0.27
C ALA A 111 -5.15 -5.11 -0.57
N LEU A 112 -4.90 -3.84 -0.27
CA LEU A 112 -3.59 -3.22 -0.42
C LEU A 112 -2.99 -2.89 0.93
N VAL A 113 -1.71 -3.16 1.09
CA VAL A 113 -0.91 -2.79 2.26
C VAL A 113 0.29 -2.00 1.78
N GLY A 114 0.63 -0.92 2.45
CA GLY A 114 1.78 -0.11 2.07
C GLY A 114 2.56 0.42 3.25
N PHE A 115 3.85 0.62 3.05
CA PHE A 115 4.74 1.29 3.98
C PHE A 115 5.38 2.51 3.32
N SER A 116 5.39 3.65 4.03
CA SER A 116 6.06 4.89 3.59
C SER A 116 5.60 5.30 2.18
N GLN A 117 6.48 5.35 1.19
CA GLN A 117 6.15 5.65 -0.19
C GLN A 117 5.11 4.67 -0.78
N GLY A 118 5.19 3.37 -0.43
CA GLY A 118 4.16 2.39 -0.81
C GLY A 118 2.77 2.73 -0.24
N SER A 119 2.69 3.29 0.98
CA SER A 119 1.43 3.81 1.54
C SER A 119 0.85 4.95 0.71
N MET A 120 1.71 5.87 0.25
CA MET A 120 1.29 6.98 -0.61
C MET A 120 0.70 6.47 -1.91
N MET A 121 1.36 5.49 -2.54
CA MET A 121 0.93 4.88 -3.79
C MET A 121 -0.41 4.16 -3.67
N ILE A 122 -0.58 3.30 -2.65
CA ILE A 122 -1.84 2.54 -2.50
C ILE A 122 -3.03 3.44 -2.20
N ILE A 123 -2.85 4.53 -1.44
CA ILE A 123 -3.93 5.50 -1.18
C ILE A 123 -4.33 6.18 -2.50
N GLN A 124 -3.37 6.72 -3.25
CA GLN A 124 -3.62 7.39 -4.52
C GLN A 124 -4.30 6.46 -5.52
N THR A 125 -3.75 5.26 -5.72
CA THR A 125 -4.25 4.27 -6.67
C THR A 125 -5.67 3.82 -6.32
N ALA A 126 -5.90 3.42 -5.07
CA ALA A 126 -7.19 2.84 -4.68
C ALA A 126 -8.35 3.82 -4.74
N LEU A 127 -8.12 5.09 -4.38
CA LEU A 127 -9.18 6.10 -4.37
C LEU A 127 -9.59 6.56 -5.77
N LYS A 128 -8.72 6.37 -6.77
CA LYS A 128 -8.94 6.75 -8.17
C LYS A 128 -9.41 5.57 -9.05
N LYS A 129 -9.41 4.35 -8.52
CA LYS A 129 -9.87 3.18 -9.27
C LYS A 129 -11.41 3.14 -9.29
N LYS A 130 -12.03 2.94 -10.47
CA LYS A 130 -13.50 2.94 -10.62
C LYS A 130 -14.18 1.88 -9.76
N GLU A 131 -13.60 0.68 -9.76
CA GLU A 131 -14.09 -0.43 -8.97
C GLU A 131 -13.40 -0.43 -7.61
N GLN A 132 -14.18 -0.59 -6.57
CA GLN A 132 -13.70 -0.40 -5.21
C GLN A 132 -12.90 -1.60 -4.72
N ILE A 133 -11.63 -1.36 -4.41
CA ILE A 133 -10.78 -2.29 -3.65
C ILE A 133 -11.39 -2.53 -2.27
N ASN A 134 -11.27 -3.73 -1.71
CA ASN A 134 -11.87 -4.10 -0.43
C ASN A 134 -11.44 -3.17 0.71
N CYS A 135 -10.14 -3.10 0.97
CA CYS A 135 -9.61 -2.26 2.04
C CYS A 135 -8.11 -1.95 1.86
N LEU A 136 -7.64 -0.93 2.58
CA LEU A 136 -6.25 -0.48 2.61
C LEU A 136 -5.70 -0.46 4.03
N VAL A 137 -4.44 -0.88 4.19
CA VAL A 137 -3.64 -0.69 5.41
C VAL A 137 -2.40 0.11 5.04
N ALA A 138 -2.29 1.34 5.54
CA ALA A 138 -1.21 2.26 5.20
C ALA A 138 -0.40 2.64 6.44
N TYR A 139 0.91 2.37 6.41
CA TYR A 139 1.85 2.65 7.49
C TYR A 139 2.77 3.81 7.11
N SER A 140 2.92 4.79 8.00
CA SER A 140 3.92 5.88 7.91
C SER A 140 3.95 6.61 6.55
N GLY A 141 2.78 6.85 5.96
CA GLY A 141 2.65 7.54 4.68
C GLY A 141 2.00 8.92 4.80
N LYS A 142 1.86 9.58 3.66
CA LYS A 142 1.13 10.84 3.50
C LYS A 142 0.36 10.85 2.18
N ILE A 143 -0.56 11.78 2.00
CA ILE A 143 -1.20 12.04 0.70
C ILE A 143 -0.25 12.86 -0.15
N ILE A 144 0.04 12.42 -1.37
CA ILE A 144 1.01 13.04 -2.28
C ILE A 144 0.55 14.46 -2.66
N ASN A 145 -0.68 14.58 -3.16
CA ASN A 145 -1.26 15.87 -3.54
C ASN A 145 -2.76 15.89 -3.22
N LYS A 146 -3.14 16.66 -2.20
CA LYS A 146 -4.54 16.72 -1.72
C LYS A 146 -5.49 17.29 -2.76
N LYS A 147 -5.06 18.34 -3.51
CA LYS A 147 -5.87 18.97 -4.54
C LYS A 147 -6.17 17.98 -5.68
N HIS A 148 -5.14 17.43 -6.28
CA HIS A 148 -5.28 16.45 -7.35
C HIS A 148 -6.13 15.25 -6.90
N LEU A 149 -5.90 14.74 -5.69
CA LEU A 149 -6.64 13.59 -5.18
C LEU A 149 -8.13 13.92 -5.00
N SER A 150 -8.48 15.10 -4.44
CA SER A 150 -9.88 15.51 -4.23
C SER A 150 -10.69 15.59 -5.53
N GLU A 151 -10.04 15.99 -6.62
CA GLU A 151 -10.67 16.10 -7.95
C GLU A 151 -10.85 14.73 -8.64
N ASN A 152 -10.20 13.67 -8.14
CA ASN A 152 -10.13 12.37 -8.80
C ASN A 152 -10.62 11.19 -7.95
N ILE A 153 -11.15 11.40 -6.74
CA ILE A 153 -11.71 10.32 -5.92
C ILE A 153 -13.00 9.80 -6.55
N VAL A 154 -12.99 8.52 -6.91
CA VAL A 154 -14.16 7.83 -7.48
C VAL A 154 -14.62 6.62 -6.65
N SER A 155 -13.75 6.11 -5.75
CA SER A 155 -14.11 4.99 -4.87
C SER A 155 -13.78 5.29 -3.40
N ARG A 156 -14.41 4.55 -2.48
CA ARG A 156 -14.32 4.79 -1.03
C ARG A 156 -14.11 3.50 -0.24
N PRO A 157 -12.95 2.83 -0.42
CA PRO A 157 -12.61 1.63 0.34
C PRO A 157 -12.45 1.94 1.83
N LYS A 158 -12.48 0.90 2.66
CA LYS A 158 -12.15 1.03 4.08
C LYS A 158 -10.65 1.25 4.24
N ILE A 159 -10.25 2.25 5.03
CA ILE A 159 -8.84 2.64 5.17
C ILE A 159 -8.42 2.63 6.64
N PHE A 160 -7.27 2.01 6.91
CA PHE A 160 -6.60 2.08 8.21
C PHE A 160 -5.22 2.74 8.03
N LEU A 161 -5.07 3.95 8.60
CA LEU A 161 -3.81 4.69 8.61
C LEU A 161 -3.11 4.50 9.95
N MET A 162 -1.83 4.17 9.92
CA MET A 162 -1.00 3.96 11.11
C MET A 162 0.32 4.71 11.02
N HIS A 163 0.79 5.27 12.14
CA HIS A 163 2.01 6.08 12.16
C HIS A 163 2.71 6.00 13.52
N GLY A 164 4.03 6.14 13.54
CA GLY A 164 4.83 6.30 14.76
C GLY A 164 4.94 7.76 15.19
N ASP A 165 4.86 8.07 16.49
CA ASP A 165 4.94 9.44 17.01
C ASP A 165 6.37 10.01 17.02
N LYS A 166 7.39 9.15 16.80
CA LYS A 166 8.81 9.51 16.69
C LYS A 166 9.36 9.37 15.27
N ASP A 167 8.47 9.30 14.28
CA ASP A 167 8.85 9.23 12.88
C ASP A 167 9.51 10.56 12.43
N THR A 168 10.80 10.50 12.11
CA THR A 168 11.60 11.65 11.66
C THR A 168 11.74 11.73 10.13
N ILE A 169 11.25 10.72 9.41
CA ILE A 169 11.31 10.65 7.94
C ILE A 169 10.02 11.23 7.34
N ILE A 170 8.88 10.77 7.83
CA ILE A 170 7.56 11.30 7.46
C ILE A 170 6.91 11.80 8.74
N SER A 171 6.69 13.13 8.85
CA SER A 171 6.15 13.73 10.06
C SER A 171 4.85 13.05 10.51
N PRO A 172 4.70 12.73 11.82
CA PRO A 172 3.47 12.18 12.38
C PRO A 172 2.23 13.07 12.17
N SER A 173 2.41 14.37 11.92
CA SER A 173 1.32 15.30 11.59
C SER A 173 0.52 14.85 10.38
N HIS A 174 1.18 14.18 9.41
CA HIS A 174 0.53 13.68 8.21
C HIS A 174 -0.55 12.61 8.48
N LEU A 175 -0.50 11.92 9.62
CA LEU A 175 -1.58 11.01 10.01
C LEU A 175 -2.90 11.77 10.23
N LEU A 176 -2.86 12.87 11.00
CA LEU A 176 -4.02 13.69 11.27
C LEU A 176 -4.49 14.43 10.01
N GLU A 177 -3.57 15.05 9.30
CA GLU A 177 -3.84 15.76 8.05
C GLU A 177 -4.50 14.85 6.99
N SER A 178 -3.99 13.63 6.83
CA SER A 178 -4.57 12.65 5.90
C SER A 178 -5.95 12.19 6.36
N LYS A 179 -6.13 11.94 7.67
CA LYS A 179 -7.43 11.59 8.22
C LYS A 179 -8.47 12.69 7.96
N GLU A 180 -8.15 13.94 8.31
CA GLU A 180 -9.05 15.07 8.15
C GLU A 180 -9.45 15.26 6.68
N PHE A 181 -8.45 15.26 5.79
CA PHE A 181 -8.71 15.36 4.36
C PHE A 181 -9.62 14.23 3.86
N LEU A 182 -9.33 12.97 4.17
CA LEU A 182 -10.10 11.83 3.67
C LEU A 182 -11.52 11.79 4.26
N VAL A 183 -11.70 12.21 5.51
CA VAL A 183 -13.03 12.35 6.13
C VAL A 183 -13.85 13.45 5.43
N GLN A 184 -13.24 14.58 5.06
CA GLN A 184 -13.90 15.62 4.26
C GLN A 184 -14.34 15.10 2.87
N GLN A 185 -13.65 14.09 2.33
CA GLN A 185 -14.03 13.39 1.10
C GLN A 185 -15.03 12.23 1.32
N SER A 186 -15.69 12.20 2.51
CA SER A 186 -16.69 11.19 2.88
C SER A 186 -16.16 9.75 2.97
N LEU A 187 -14.86 9.56 3.27
CA LEU A 187 -14.28 8.24 3.52
C LEU A 187 -14.35 7.84 5.01
N LYS A 188 -14.51 6.55 5.27
CA LYS A 188 -14.46 5.97 6.61
C LYS A 188 -13.02 5.58 6.96
N ILE A 189 -12.38 6.35 7.84
CA ILE A 189 -10.97 6.22 8.18
C ILE A 189 -10.79 5.74 9.61
N LYS A 190 -10.07 4.62 9.79
CA LYS A 190 -9.50 4.20 11.07
C LYS A 190 -8.07 4.74 11.17
N THR A 191 -7.65 5.22 12.34
CA THR A 191 -6.28 5.69 12.57
C THR A 191 -5.71 5.10 13.86
N LYS A 192 -4.38 4.94 13.89
CA LYS A 192 -3.63 4.59 15.12
C LYS A 192 -2.27 5.30 15.10
N LEU A 193 -1.96 6.02 16.16
CA LEU A 193 -0.64 6.57 16.43
C LEU A 193 0.04 5.70 17.50
N PHE A 194 1.27 5.25 17.22
CA PHE A 194 2.07 4.41 18.12
C PHE A 194 3.05 5.28 18.90
N LYS A 195 3.05 5.15 20.23
CA LYS A 195 4.00 5.85 21.11
C LYS A 195 5.41 5.26 20.99
N ASN A 196 6.41 6.14 21.02
CA ASN A 196 7.84 5.78 20.93
C ASN A 196 8.18 4.90 19.72
N CYS A 197 7.49 5.12 18.61
CA CYS A 197 7.69 4.40 17.38
C CYS A 197 8.27 5.34 16.31
N GLU A 198 9.39 4.95 15.75
CA GLU A 198 10.07 5.62 14.64
C GLU A 198 9.45 5.25 13.29
N HIS A 199 10.14 5.56 12.17
CA HIS A 199 9.73 5.21 10.80
C HIS A 199 9.84 3.70 10.53
N LYS A 200 8.89 2.93 11.06
CA LYS A 200 8.83 1.47 10.93
C LYS A 200 7.45 0.91 11.17
N ILE A 201 7.22 -0.33 10.76
CA ILE A 201 6.04 -1.10 11.13
C ILE A 201 6.33 -1.82 12.45
N SER A 202 5.70 -1.39 13.54
CA SER A 202 5.84 -2.04 14.84
C SER A 202 5.13 -3.40 14.88
N VAL A 203 5.48 -4.25 15.85
CA VAL A 203 4.79 -5.54 16.07
C VAL A 203 3.29 -5.32 16.33
N GLU A 204 2.94 -4.32 17.16
CA GLU A 204 1.54 -3.93 17.39
C GLU A 204 0.88 -3.48 16.08
N GLY A 205 1.58 -2.66 15.27
CA GLY A 205 1.09 -2.20 13.97
C GLY A 205 0.83 -3.34 13.01
N SER A 206 1.75 -4.30 12.91
CA SER A 206 1.58 -5.52 12.11
C SER A 206 0.34 -6.32 12.56
N SER A 207 0.17 -6.52 13.88
CA SER A 207 -0.98 -7.26 14.42
C SER A 207 -2.32 -6.56 14.13
N LEU A 208 -2.39 -5.24 14.31
CA LEU A 208 -3.59 -4.45 14.03
C LEU A 208 -3.93 -4.40 12.53
N GLY A 209 -2.92 -4.36 11.66
CA GLY A 209 -3.11 -4.46 10.21
C GLY A 209 -3.70 -5.80 9.80
N LEU A 210 -3.17 -6.90 10.33
CA LEU A 210 -3.73 -8.24 10.12
C LEU A 210 -5.18 -8.36 10.62
N GLU A 211 -5.48 -7.85 11.81
CA GLU A 211 -6.85 -7.85 12.35
C GLU A 211 -7.81 -7.07 11.44
N PHE A 212 -7.38 -5.92 10.93
CA PHE A 212 -8.17 -5.12 10.02
C PHE A 212 -8.42 -5.84 8.69
N LEU A 213 -7.41 -6.47 8.11
CA LEU A 213 -7.57 -7.30 6.91
C LEU A 213 -8.57 -8.44 7.16
N ARG A 214 -8.37 -9.23 8.20
CA ARG A 214 -9.25 -10.36 8.53
C ARG A 214 -10.72 -9.96 8.68
N LYS A 215 -10.97 -8.80 9.30
CA LYS A 215 -12.34 -8.28 9.50
C LYS A 215 -13.02 -7.85 8.20
N ASN A 216 -12.27 -7.52 7.18
CA ASN A 216 -12.81 -6.88 5.99
C ASN A 216 -12.75 -7.76 4.73
N ILE A 217 -11.80 -8.68 4.64
CA ILE A 217 -11.57 -9.48 3.44
C ILE A 217 -12.00 -10.94 3.59
N LEU A 218 -12.25 -11.42 4.83
CA LEU A 218 -12.87 -12.71 5.12
C LEU A 218 -14.38 -12.56 5.25
#